data_eaa0de779bbcbd9dbe2271cc10b242ea
#
_entry.id   eaa0de779bbcbd9dbe2271cc10b242ea
#
_cell.length_a   1.000
_cell.length_b   1.000
_cell.length_c   1.000
_cell.angle_alpha   90.00
_cell.angle_beta   90.00
_cell.angle_gamma   90.00
#
_symmetry.space_group_name_H-M   'P 1'
#
loop_
_entity.id
_entity.type
_entity.pdbx_description
1 polymer ?
#
loop_
_entity_poly.entity_id
_entity_poly.type
_entity_poly.pdbx_seq_one_letter_code
_entity_poly.pdbx_strand_id
1 'polypeptide(L)'
;MDLNFSEKLYELLGSGVSSRYNFNSFLDDDEPGDNFSEFMERVKIGSDPELFIINTKTGSVVSSIGLIPGVKGAPWVDKSWVKGYGLETDNILAEFNIPPATSCEAFVNSMEFMKDYIDKFVKSKNPDLGIAHKASAMVPDDQLQSEEAKLFGCSVDYNAYTENANPKPCGEATNLRSTGSM
;
A
#
# COMPACT_ATOMS: atom_id res chain seq x y z
N MET A 1 15.62 25.94 2.10
CA MET A 1 14.44 26.26 2.95
C MET A 1 13.64 24.99 3.01
N ASP A 2 13.74 24.26 4.09
CA ASP A 2 12.98 23.01 4.22
C ASP A 2 11.54 23.39 4.57
N LEU A 3 10.63 23.05 3.66
CA LEU A 3 9.19 23.08 3.92
C LEU A 3 8.92 22.22 5.16
N ASN A 4 8.12 22.73 6.08
CA ASN A 4 7.76 21.95 7.26
C ASN A 4 6.86 20.76 6.85
N PHE A 5 6.69 19.81 7.74
CA PHE A 5 5.93 18.56 7.45
C PHE A 5 4.50 18.84 6.97
N SER A 6 3.85 19.87 7.50
CA SER A 6 2.48 20.24 7.12
C SER A 6 2.39 20.77 5.69
N GLU A 7 3.37 21.54 5.24
CA GLU A 7 3.42 22.05 3.86
C GLU A 7 3.68 20.91 2.86
N LYS A 8 4.57 19.98 3.21
CA LYS A 8 4.82 18.78 2.39
C LYS A 8 3.61 17.85 2.32
N LEU A 9 2.87 17.72 3.42
CA LEU A 9 1.63 16.94 3.44
C LEU A 9 0.55 17.59 2.56
N TYR A 10 0.45 18.91 2.58
CA TYR A 10 -0.47 19.68 1.73
C TYR A 10 -0.14 19.52 0.23
N GLU A 11 1.12 19.51 -0.14
CA GLU A 11 1.55 19.24 -1.52
C GLU A 11 1.27 17.80 -1.95
N LEU A 12 1.46 16.84 -1.05
CA LEU A 12 1.25 15.40 -1.32
C LEU A 12 -0.24 15.04 -1.45
N LEU A 13 -1.10 15.66 -0.66
CA LEU A 13 -2.55 15.39 -0.69
C LEU A 13 -3.24 16.06 -1.88
N GLY A 14 -2.55 16.98 -2.56
CA GLY A 14 -2.99 17.58 -3.82
C GLY A 14 -4.33 18.31 -3.73
N SER A 15 -4.64 19.14 -4.69
CA SER A 15 -5.87 19.92 -4.81
C SER A 15 -7.16 19.10 -5.01
N GLY A 16 -7.05 17.76 -5.04
CA GLY A 16 -8.18 16.83 -5.29
C GLY A 16 -8.98 16.41 -4.07
N VAL A 17 -8.47 16.62 -2.85
CA VAL A 17 -9.15 16.21 -1.60
C VAL A 17 -10.07 17.32 -1.05
N SER A 18 -10.07 18.48 -1.67
CA SER A 18 -10.60 19.71 -1.09
C SER A 18 -12.13 19.84 -1.00
N SER A 19 -12.95 18.93 -1.50
CA SER A 19 -14.38 19.24 -1.60
C SER A 19 -15.32 18.51 -0.62
N ARG A 20 -14.83 17.56 0.18
CA ARG A 20 -15.70 16.79 1.09
C ARG A 20 -15.34 16.85 2.56
N TYR A 21 -14.11 17.21 2.88
CA TYR A 21 -13.72 17.52 4.26
C TYR A 21 -13.39 19.00 4.30
N ASN A 22 -14.29 19.80 4.86
CA ASN A 22 -14.04 21.21 5.09
C ASN A 22 -12.97 21.32 6.20
N PHE A 23 -11.70 21.21 5.81
CA PHE A 23 -10.58 21.38 6.70
C PHE A 23 -10.56 22.78 7.33
N ASN A 24 -11.22 23.74 6.67
CA ASN A 24 -11.40 25.09 7.19
C ASN A 24 -12.35 25.14 8.40
N SER A 25 -13.24 24.17 8.61
CA SER A 25 -14.06 24.12 9.82
C SER A 25 -13.26 23.81 11.10
N PHE A 26 -12.02 23.31 10.95
CA PHE A 26 -11.09 23.15 12.06
C PHE A 26 -10.21 24.40 12.29
N LEU A 27 -10.24 25.34 11.35
CA LEU A 27 -9.45 26.59 11.43
C LEU A 27 -10.32 27.80 11.78
N ASP A 28 -11.64 27.65 11.86
CA ASP A 28 -12.60 28.75 12.10
C ASP A 28 -12.85 29.04 13.59
N ASP A 29 -12.21 28.33 14.51
CA ASP A 29 -12.20 28.75 15.92
C ASP A 29 -11.03 29.69 16.14
N ASP A 30 -11.36 30.94 16.45
CA ASP A 30 -10.53 32.09 16.73
C ASP A 30 -9.36 31.80 17.68
N GLU A 31 -8.26 31.38 17.15
CA GLU A 31 -6.87 31.35 17.62
C GLU A 31 -6.15 30.09 17.04
N PRO A 32 -5.13 30.23 16.20
CA PRO A 32 -4.24 29.13 15.86
C PRO A 32 -3.23 28.94 17.01
N GLY A 33 -3.72 28.81 18.22
CA GLY A 33 -2.94 28.45 19.37
C GLY A 33 -2.89 26.96 19.53
N ASP A 34 -1.94 26.45 20.24
CA ASP A 34 -1.63 25.13 20.82
C ASP A 34 -2.32 23.86 20.28
N ASN A 35 -3.60 23.93 19.87
CA ASN A 35 -4.39 22.79 19.43
C ASN A 35 -3.94 22.16 18.10
N PHE A 36 -3.42 22.96 17.14
CA PHE A 36 -2.99 22.42 15.84
C PHE A 36 -1.69 21.65 15.96
N SER A 37 -0.73 22.18 16.73
CA SER A 37 0.53 21.46 17.00
C SER A 37 0.26 20.16 17.75
N GLU A 38 -0.60 20.18 18.76
CA GLU A 38 -1.01 19.00 19.51
C GLU A 38 -1.78 18.00 18.64
N PHE A 39 -2.62 18.49 17.74
CA PHE A 39 -3.31 17.64 16.74
C PHE A 39 -2.30 16.98 15.81
N MET A 40 -1.34 17.72 15.27
CA MET A 40 -0.31 17.19 14.35
C MET A 40 0.61 16.18 15.03
N GLU A 41 0.88 16.31 16.31
CA GLU A 41 1.62 15.30 17.09
C GLU A 41 0.85 13.98 17.22
N ARG A 42 -0.47 14.02 17.13
CA ARG A 42 -1.34 12.82 17.19
C ARG A 42 -1.57 12.16 15.83
N VAL A 43 -1.35 12.89 14.73
CA VAL A 43 -1.51 12.33 13.39
C VAL A 43 -0.42 11.31 13.13
N LYS A 44 -0.82 10.11 12.77
CA LYS A 44 0.06 9.02 12.35
C LYS A 44 -0.31 8.58 10.95
N ILE A 45 0.70 8.38 10.12
CA ILE A 45 0.54 7.93 8.75
C ILE A 45 1.10 6.52 8.65
N GLY A 46 0.24 5.57 8.28
CA GLY A 46 0.62 4.22 7.88
C GLY A 46 0.45 4.04 6.38
N SER A 47 0.94 2.93 5.86
CA SER A 47 0.75 2.51 4.47
C SER A 47 0.87 1.00 4.36
N ASP A 48 0.15 0.45 3.41
CA ASP A 48 0.14 -0.95 2.99
C ASP A 48 0.34 -1.06 1.46
N PRO A 49 1.49 -0.63 0.94
CA PRO A 49 1.73 -0.61 -0.50
C PRO A 49 1.86 -2.02 -1.07
N GLU A 50 1.44 -2.14 -2.33
CA GLU A 50 1.56 -3.34 -3.12
C GLU A 50 2.61 -3.16 -4.23
N LEU A 51 3.46 -4.15 -4.43
CA LEU A 51 4.54 -4.11 -5.41
C LEU A 51 4.46 -5.29 -6.38
N PHE A 52 4.73 -5.03 -7.65
CA PHE A 52 4.99 -6.09 -8.61
C PHE A 52 6.40 -6.67 -8.39
N ILE A 53 6.47 -8.00 -8.39
CA ILE A 53 7.73 -8.71 -8.58
C ILE A 53 7.89 -8.94 -10.08
N ILE A 54 9.08 -8.69 -10.60
CA ILE A 54 9.38 -8.86 -12.02
C ILE A 54 10.64 -9.70 -12.22
N ASN A 55 10.69 -10.38 -13.33
CA ASN A 55 11.95 -10.86 -13.88
C ASN A 55 12.69 -9.68 -14.50
N THR A 56 13.84 -9.31 -13.95
CA THR A 56 14.61 -8.11 -14.34
C THR A 56 15.21 -8.21 -15.75
N LYS A 57 15.36 -9.42 -16.29
CA LYS A 57 15.88 -9.64 -17.65
C LYS A 57 14.80 -9.49 -18.71
N THR A 58 13.58 -9.93 -18.42
CA THR A 58 12.46 -9.93 -19.38
C THR A 58 11.47 -8.80 -19.16
N GLY A 59 11.44 -8.23 -17.95
CA GLY A 59 10.43 -7.26 -17.51
C GLY A 59 9.06 -7.89 -17.21
N SER A 60 8.93 -9.22 -17.32
CA SER A 60 7.67 -9.92 -17.06
C SER A 60 7.34 -9.95 -15.58
N VAL A 61 6.06 -9.77 -15.25
CA VAL A 61 5.55 -9.91 -13.89
C VAL A 61 5.63 -11.38 -13.46
N VAL A 62 6.03 -11.58 -12.21
CA VAL A 62 6.09 -12.87 -11.52
C VAL A 62 5.19 -12.79 -10.29
N SER A 63 4.34 -13.79 -10.10
CA SER A 63 3.46 -13.85 -8.93
C SER A 63 4.27 -13.92 -7.62
N SER A 64 3.79 -13.22 -6.62
CA SER A 64 4.32 -13.31 -5.25
C SER A 64 3.92 -14.60 -4.54
N ILE A 65 2.87 -15.28 -5.04
CA ILE A 65 2.31 -16.50 -4.44
C ILE A 65 3.38 -17.59 -4.34
N GLY A 66 3.60 -18.08 -3.13
CA GLY A 66 4.63 -19.09 -2.85
C GLY A 66 6.07 -18.59 -2.95
N LEU A 67 6.30 -17.35 -3.38
CA LEU A 67 7.61 -16.74 -3.50
C LEU A 67 8.01 -15.98 -2.23
N ILE A 68 7.09 -15.16 -1.70
CA ILE A 68 7.29 -14.43 -0.45
C ILE A 68 6.54 -15.11 0.70
N PRO A 69 6.95 -14.87 1.97
CA PRO A 69 6.23 -15.35 3.13
C PRO A 69 4.97 -14.50 3.38
N GLY A 70 4.03 -15.09 4.14
CA GLY A 70 2.76 -14.44 4.45
C GLY A 70 1.71 -14.67 3.36
N VAL A 71 0.46 -14.65 3.79
CA VAL A 71 -0.71 -14.79 2.91
C VAL A 71 -1.74 -13.74 3.32
N LYS A 72 -2.66 -13.41 2.45
CA LYS A 72 -3.68 -12.39 2.68
C LYS A 72 -4.37 -12.56 4.03
N GLY A 73 -4.32 -11.53 4.85
CA GLY A 73 -4.88 -11.51 6.21
C GLY A 73 -4.04 -12.22 7.27
N ALA A 74 -2.88 -12.76 6.90
CA ALA A 74 -1.90 -13.36 7.83
C ALA A 74 -0.47 -12.97 7.43
N PRO A 75 -0.12 -11.68 7.59
CA PRO A 75 1.19 -11.19 7.20
C PRO A 75 2.31 -11.87 8.00
N TRP A 76 3.37 -12.17 7.30
CA TRP A 76 4.59 -12.64 7.93
C TRP A 76 5.35 -11.46 8.56
N VAL A 77 5.87 -11.69 9.75
CA VAL A 77 6.66 -10.71 10.50
C VAL A 77 7.99 -11.34 10.89
N ASP A 78 9.09 -10.71 10.50
CA ASP A 78 10.40 -11.12 10.98
C ASP A 78 10.56 -10.82 12.47
N LYS A 79 11.19 -11.74 13.19
CA LYS A 79 11.40 -11.60 14.65
C LYS A 79 12.27 -10.40 15.04
N SER A 80 13.09 -9.91 14.12
CA SER A 80 13.94 -8.74 14.30
C SER A 80 13.22 -7.42 14.04
N TRP A 81 12.02 -7.45 13.42
CA TRP A 81 11.30 -6.23 13.10
C TRP A 81 10.60 -5.64 14.32
N VAL A 82 10.52 -4.33 14.37
CA VAL A 82 9.64 -3.66 15.32
C VAL A 82 8.17 -3.90 14.94
N LYS A 83 7.29 -3.78 15.91
CA LYS A 83 5.86 -3.99 15.70
C LYS A 83 5.32 -3.03 14.64
N GLY A 84 4.54 -3.55 13.71
CA GLY A 84 3.86 -2.78 12.66
C GLY A 84 4.38 -3.05 11.26
N TYR A 85 5.54 -3.71 11.10
CA TYR A 85 5.94 -4.26 9.81
C TYR A 85 5.26 -5.59 9.57
N GLY A 86 4.92 -5.84 8.31
CA GLY A 86 4.37 -7.10 7.85
C GLY A 86 4.59 -7.27 6.35
N LEU A 87 4.64 -8.49 5.87
CA LEU A 87 4.77 -8.84 4.47
C LEU A 87 3.81 -9.97 4.15
N GLU A 88 2.97 -9.78 3.13
CA GLU A 88 2.03 -10.81 2.69
C GLU A 88 1.85 -10.78 1.17
N THR A 89 1.30 -11.87 0.65
CA THR A 89 0.82 -11.93 -0.72
C THR A 89 -0.61 -11.40 -0.77
N ASP A 90 -0.87 -10.38 -1.59
CA ASP A 90 -2.21 -9.99 -1.99
C ASP A 90 -2.38 -10.22 -3.47
N ASN A 91 -3.24 -11.16 -3.82
CA ASN A 91 -3.33 -11.69 -5.19
C ASN A 91 -1.94 -12.18 -5.66
N ILE A 92 -1.39 -11.53 -6.67
CA ILE A 92 -0.05 -11.81 -7.22
C ILE A 92 0.99 -10.77 -6.76
N LEU A 93 0.60 -9.80 -5.95
CA LEU A 93 1.43 -8.69 -5.51
C LEU A 93 2.08 -8.98 -4.17
N ALA A 94 3.21 -8.33 -3.92
CA ALA A 94 3.82 -8.29 -2.61
C ALA A 94 3.29 -7.06 -1.87
N GLU A 95 2.43 -7.28 -0.88
CA GLU A 95 1.91 -6.24 0.01
C GLU A 95 2.74 -6.18 1.29
N PHE A 96 3.01 -4.98 1.78
CA PHE A 96 3.69 -4.81 3.04
C PHE A 96 3.10 -3.69 3.87
N ASN A 97 3.10 -3.88 5.18
CA ASN A 97 2.70 -2.86 6.13
C ASN A 97 3.92 -2.19 6.74
N ILE A 98 3.77 -0.92 7.10
CA ILE A 98 4.76 -0.17 7.87
C ILE A 98 4.17 0.33 9.19
N PRO A 99 4.98 0.52 10.24
CA PRO A 99 4.52 1.15 11.48
C PRO A 99 3.97 2.54 11.20
N PRO A 100 2.88 2.96 11.87
CA PRO A 100 2.39 4.32 11.77
C PRO A 100 3.47 5.33 12.18
N ALA A 101 3.85 6.20 11.25
CA ALA A 101 4.90 7.20 11.42
C ALA A 101 4.33 8.55 11.85
N THR A 102 5.06 9.27 12.68
CA THR A 102 4.74 10.64 13.15
C THR A 102 5.55 11.70 12.41
N SER A 103 6.43 11.30 11.52
CA SER A 103 7.24 12.21 10.69
C SER A 103 7.40 11.67 9.27
N CYS A 104 7.61 12.57 8.33
CA CYS A 104 7.89 12.24 6.94
C CYS A 104 9.14 11.36 6.81
N GLU A 105 10.18 11.68 7.55
CA GLU A 105 11.43 10.91 7.55
C GLU A 105 11.19 9.46 8.03
N ALA A 106 10.48 9.28 9.15
CA ALA A 106 10.16 7.95 9.66
C ALA A 106 9.31 7.14 8.67
N PHE A 107 8.37 7.80 7.99
CA PHE A 107 7.56 7.18 6.95
C PHE A 107 8.43 6.70 5.78
N VAL A 108 9.23 7.59 5.21
CA VAL A 108 10.09 7.28 4.05
C VAL A 108 11.09 6.18 4.41
N ASN A 109 11.75 6.28 5.56
CA ASN A 109 12.71 5.26 6.00
C ASN A 109 12.06 3.89 6.16
N SER A 110 10.83 3.83 6.69
CA SER A 110 10.08 2.57 6.82
C SER A 110 9.70 1.99 5.46
N MET A 111 9.28 2.84 4.52
CA MET A 111 8.97 2.43 3.14
C MET A 111 10.20 1.88 2.43
N GLU A 112 11.32 2.57 2.51
CA GLU A 112 12.57 2.15 1.87
C GLU A 112 13.10 0.85 2.49
N PHE A 113 13.04 0.73 3.82
CA PHE A 113 13.42 -0.48 4.52
C PHE A 113 12.68 -1.72 4.00
N MET A 114 11.35 -1.64 3.87
CA MET A 114 10.55 -2.77 3.39
C MET A 114 10.78 -3.07 1.91
N LYS A 115 10.89 -2.05 1.07
CA LYS A 115 11.21 -2.24 -0.35
C LYS A 115 12.57 -2.92 -0.54
N ASP A 116 13.58 -2.44 0.16
CA ASP A 116 14.91 -3.04 0.14
C ASP A 116 14.91 -4.48 0.66
N TYR A 117 14.12 -4.74 1.71
CA TYR A 117 13.98 -6.08 2.24
C TYR A 117 13.37 -7.03 1.21
N ILE A 118 12.24 -6.64 0.61
CA ILE A 118 11.54 -7.45 -0.39
C ILE A 118 12.45 -7.71 -1.61
N ASP A 119 13.11 -6.69 -2.11
CA ASP A 119 14.03 -6.82 -3.26
C ASP A 119 15.17 -7.82 -2.97
N LYS A 120 15.81 -7.68 -1.83
CA LYS A 120 16.86 -8.63 -1.37
C LYS A 120 16.30 -10.04 -1.17
N PHE A 121 15.10 -10.13 -0.60
CA PHE A 121 14.46 -11.42 -0.35
C PHE A 121 14.17 -12.17 -1.66
N VAL A 122 13.53 -11.53 -2.64
CA VAL A 122 13.21 -12.18 -3.92
C VAL A 122 14.47 -12.50 -4.71
N LYS A 123 15.50 -11.66 -4.68
CA LYS A 123 16.81 -11.94 -5.28
C LYS A 123 17.51 -13.12 -4.64
N SER A 124 17.32 -13.35 -3.35
CA SER A 124 17.86 -14.53 -2.68
C SER A 124 17.24 -15.85 -3.15
N LYS A 125 16.00 -15.79 -3.64
CA LYS A 125 15.30 -16.94 -4.24
C LYS A 125 15.70 -17.15 -5.70
N ASN A 126 15.81 -16.07 -6.44
CA ASN A 126 16.27 -16.05 -7.82
C ASN A 126 16.90 -14.68 -8.11
N PRO A 127 18.21 -14.61 -8.46
CA PRO A 127 18.90 -13.34 -8.70
C PRO A 127 18.36 -12.55 -9.89
N ASP A 128 17.56 -13.17 -10.73
CA ASP A 128 16.90 -12.49 -11.86
C ASP A 128 15.58 -11.81 -11.48
N LEU A 129 15.15 -11.92 -10.22
CA LEU A 129 13.96 -11.24 -9.72
C LEU A 129 14.31 -9.88 -9.10
N GLY A 130 13.33 -9.00 -9.08
CA GLY A 130 13.38 -7.70 -8.42
C GLY A 130 11.99 -7.14 -8.24
N ILE A 131 11.87 -6.02 -7.55
CA ILE A 131 10.62 -5.29 -7.41
C ILE A 131 10.46 -4.22 -8.50
N ALA A 132 9.23 -3.92 -8.87
CA ALA A 132 8.90 -2.84 -9.80
C ALA A 132 7.92 -1.85 -9.19
N HIS A 133 8.26 -0.57 -9.32
CA HIS A 133 7.40 0.55 -8.93
C HIS A 133 6.54 0.97 -10.14
N LYS A 134 5.40 0.30 -10.32
CA LYS A 134 4.48 0.55 -11.43
C LYS A 134 3.05 0.59 -10.91
N ALA A 135 2.26 1.54 -11.39
CA ALA A 135 0.83 1.60 -11.07
C ALA A 135 0.02 0.48 -11.78
N SER A 136 0.55 -0.05 -12.89
CA SER A 136 -0.06 -1.15 -13.63
C SER A 136 0.98 -1.93 -14.40
N ALA A 137 0.70 -3.19 -14.71
CA ALA A 137 1.55 -4.03 -15.53
C ALA A 137 0.71 -5.05 -16.33
N MET A 138 1.26 -5.48 -17.46
CA MET A 138 0.74 -6.66 -18.16
C MET A 138 1.21 -7.91 -17.41
N VAL A 139 0.26 -8.71 -16.97
CA VAL A 139 0.53 -9.95 -16.24
C VAL A 139 0.37 -11.12 -17.18
N PRO A 140 1.34 -12.05 -17.28
CA PRO A 140 1.19 -13.26 -18.06
C PRO A 140 0.03 -14.13 -17.54
N ASP A 141 -0.73 -14.72 -18.43
CA ASP A 141 -1.93 -15.51 -18.08
C ASP A 141 -1.62 -16.67 -17.13
N ASP A 142 -0.47 -17.28 -17.25
CA ASP A 142 -0.02 -18.38 -16.39
C ASP A 142 0.15 -17.95 -14.92
N GLN A 143 0.42 -16.66 -14.67
CA GLN A 143 0.55 -16.11 -13.32
C GLN A 143 -0.82 -15.84 -12.64
N LEU A 144 -1.91 -15.89 -13.40
CA LEU A 144 -3.28 -15.59 -12.93
C LEU A 144 -4.15 -16.84 -12.74
N GLN A 145 -3.58 -18.05 -12.87
CA GLN A 145 -4.39 -19.28 -12.91
C GLN A 145 -4.70 -19.85 -11.51
N SER A 146 -3.92 -19.51 -10.50
CA SER A 146 -4.17 -20.04 -9.15
C SER A 146 -5.43 -19.44 -8.52
N GLU A 147 -6.03 -20.15 -7.57
CA GLU A 147 -7.21 -19.66 -6.86
C GLU A 147 -6.88 -18.41 -6.04
N GLU A 148 -5.69 -18.36 -5.46
CA GLU A 148 -5.20 -17.19 -4.70
C GLU A 148 -5.10 -15.95 -5.59
N ALA A 149 -4.65 -16.11 -6.85
CA ALA A 149 -4.55 -15.00 -7.81
C ALA A 149 -5.92 -14.43 -8.21
N LYS A 150 -7.00 -15.18 -7.98
CA LYS A 150 -8.39 -14.78 -8.31
C LYS A 150 -9.14 -14.20 -7.12
N LEU A 151 -8.58 -14.27 -5.90
CA LEU A 151 -9.21 -13.70 -4.72
C LEU A 151 -9.08 -12.17 -4.74
N PHE A 152 -10.11 -11.49 -4.27
CA PHE A 152 -10.02 -10.05 -4.07
C PHE A 152 -9.20 -9.72 -2.82
N GLY A 153 -8.33 -8.75 -2.93
CA GLY A 153 -7.55 -8.21 -1.82
C GLY A 153 -8.37 -7.40 -0.82
N CYS A 154 -9.54 -6.90 -1.23
CA CYS A 154 -10.41 -6.10 -0.37
C CYS A 154 -11.84 -6.65 -0.37
N SER A 155 -12.65 -6.22 0.63
CA SER A 155 -14.08 -6.52 0.64
C SER A 155 -14.76 -5.69 -0.45
N VAL A 156 -15.22 -6.36 -1.50
CA VAL A 156 -15.99 -5.75 -2.59
C VAL A 156 -17.48 -5.77 -2.32
N ASP A 157 -17.90 -6.41 -1.24
CA ASP A 157 -19.32 -6.63 -0.92
C ASP A 157 -19.96 -5.43 -0.25
N TYR A 158 -19.17 -4.49 0.25
CA TYR A 158 -19.66 -3.37 1.04
C TYR A 158 -19.03 -2.05 0.61
N ASN A 159 -19.84 -1.01 0.51
CA ASN A 159 -19.43 0.35 0.22
C ASN A 159 -19.46 1.18 1.52
N ALA A 160 -18.30 1.56 2.03
CA ALA A 160 -18.18 2.31 3.28
C ALA A 160 -18.81 3.72 3.24
N TYR A 161 -18.94 4.33 2.05
CA TYR A 161 -19.55 5.65 1.90
C TYR A 161 -21.07 5.64 1.93
N THR A 162 -21.66 4.60 1.35
CA THR A 162 -23.12 4.46 1.26
C THR A 162 -23.69 3.55 2.33
N GLU A 163 -22.83 2.87 3.07
CA GLU A 163 -23.17 1.85 4.07
C GLU A 163 -24.09 0.73 3.52
N ASN A 164 -24.00 0.49 2.21
CA ASN A 164 -24.80 -0.52 1.52
C ASN A 164 -23.91 -1.60 0.90
N ALA A 165 -24.50 -2.77 0.70
CA ALA A 165 -23.86 -3.83 -0.06
C ALA A 165 -23.68 -3.39 -1.53
N ASN A 166 -22.50 -3.68 -2.08
CA ASN A 166 -22.25 -3.48 -3.49
C ASN A 166 -22.94 -4.57 -4.32
N PRO A 167 -23.34 -4.24 -5.56
CA PRO A 167 -23.77 -5.27 -6.51
C PRO A 167 -22.63 -6.29 -6.68
N LYS A 168 -22.97 -7.58 -6.67
CA LYS A 168 -21.98 -8.63 -6.92
C LYS A 168 -21.31 -8.38 -8.28
N PRO A 169 -19.97 -8.30 -8.32
CA PRO A 169 -19.28 -8.21 -9.59
C PRO A 169 -19.56 -9.46 -10.42
N CYS A 170 -19.79 -9.31 -11.73
CA CYS A 170 -19.90 -10.45 -12.61
C CYS A 170 -18.52 -11.16 -12.68
N GLY A 171 -18.53 -12.50 -12.76
CA GLY A 171 -17.32 -13.33 -12.63
C GLY A 171 -16.18 -12.98 -13.59
N GLU A 172 -16.46 -12.42 -14.77
CA GLU A 172 -15.44 -11.99 -15.73
C GLU A 172 -14.73 -10.69 -15.31
N ALA A 173 -15.41 -9.84 -14.54
CA ALA A 173 -14.81 -8.58 -14.04
C ALA A 173 -13.81 -8.81 -12.89
N THR A 174 -13.88 -9.96 -12.23
CA THR A 174 -12.98 -10.30 -11.12
C THR A 174 -11.53 -10.44 -11.55
N ASN A 175 -11.28 -11.07 -12.69
CA ASN A 175 -9.92 -11.30 -13.19
C ASN A 175 -9.21 -9.99 -13.64
N LEU A 176 -9.96 -8.97 -14.02
CA LEU A 176 -9.40 -7.67 -14.44
C LEU A 176 -9.08 -6.75 -13.26
N ARG A 177 -9.69 -6.99 -12.10
CA ARG A 177 -9.49 -6.13 -10.93
C ARG A 177 -8.31 -6.56 -10.05
N SER A 178 -7.92 -7.82 -10.11
CA SER A 178 -6.79 -8.33 -9.34
C SER A 178 -5.43 -7.81 -9.81
N THR A 179 -5.37 -7.10 -10.93
CA THR A 179 -4.14 -6.59 -11.53
C THR A 179 -3.94 -5.10 -11.37
N GLY A 180 -4.85 -4.42 -10.71
CA GLY A 180 -4.80 -2.99 -10.51
C GLY A 180 -4.62 -2.63 -9.05
N SER A 181 -3.39 -2.60 -8.57
CA SER A 181 -3.10 -1.82 -7.37
C SER A 181 -3.11 -0.35 -7.75
N MET A 182 -3.86 0.42 -7.05
CA MET A 182 -3.75 1.87 -7.09
C MET A 182 -2.88 2.36 -5.94
#